data_142e45a7553ae92e4268ecd96d96f307
#
_entry.id   142e45a7553ae92e4268ecd96d96f307
#
_cell.length_a   1.000
_cell.length_b   1.000
_cell.length_c   1.000
_cell.angle_alpha   90.00
_cell.angle_beta   90.00
_cell.angle_gamma   90.00
#
_symmetry.space_group_name_H-M   'P 1'
#
loop_
_entity.id
_entity.type
_entity.pdbx_description
1 polymer ?
#
loop_
_entity_poly.entity_id
_entity_poly.type
_entity_poly.pdbx_seq_one_letter_code
_entity_poly.pdbx_strand_id
1 'polypeptide(L)' 'MQHNRNEIVLYSTGCPKCKILETKLQSNGIYYTKNTSVEDMEELGFTTVPMLKVEESYLTFGEAVKWINDRKGN' A
#
# COMPACT_ATOMS: atom_id res chain seq x y z
N MET A 1 -8.37 -21.58 -7.01
CA MET A 1 -8.23 -21.13 -6.68
C MET A 1 -7.23 -20.52 -6.30
N GLN A 2 -6.85 -19.97 -6.41
CA GLN A 2 -5.97 -19.39 -6.09
C GLN A 2 -5.91 -18.43 -5.30
N HIS A 3 -5.32 -18.16 -4.63
CA HIS A 3 -5.36 -17.18 -3.86
C HIS A 3 -4.30 -16.40 -3.92
N ASN A 4 -4.45 -15.24 -3.64
CA ASN A 4 -3.57 -14.31 -3.74
C ASN A 4 -3.02 -14.07 -2.45
N ARG A 5 -2.15 -14.89 -2.02
CA ARG A 5 -1.55 -14.66 -0.87
C ARG A 5 -0.74 -13.48 -0.82
N ASN A 6 -0.32 -12.93 -1.91
CA ASN A 6 0.52 -11.73 -1.95
C ASN A 6 -0.24 -10.54 -2.42
N GLU A 7 -1.50 -10.52 -2.17
CA GLU A 7 -2.31 -9.40 -2.58
C GLU A 7 -1.89 -8.14 -1.83
N ILE A 8 -1.67 -7.07 -2.56
CA ILE A 8 -1.24 -5.81 -1.99
C ILE A 8 -2.24 -4.75 -2.42
N VAL A 9 -2.74 -3.99 -1.45
CA VAL A 9 -3.73 -2.95 -1.72
C VAL A 9 -3.19 -1.63 -1.19
N LEU A 10 -3.18 -0.61 -2.05
CA LEU A 10 -2.77 0.71 -1.66
C LEU A 10 -4.00 1.57 -1.44
N TYR A 11 -4.18 2.05 -0.23
CA TYR A 11 -5.27 2.95 0.10
C TYR A 11 -4.75 4.38 -0.02
N SER A 12 -5.31 5.14 -0.94
CA SER A 12 -4.75 6.40 -1.34
C SER A 12 -5.84 7.40 -1.68
N THR A 13 -5.62 8.65 -1.35
CA THR A 13 -6.54 9.72 -1.73
C THR A 13 -5.91 10.65 -2.75
N GLY A 14 -4.74 10.28 -3.27
CA GLY A 14 -4.07 11.13 -4.24
C GLY A 14 -3.16 12.18 -3.61
N CYS A 15 -2.86 12.04 -2.33
CA CYS A 15 -2.00 13.00 -1.65
C CYS A 15 -0.56 12.86 -2.15
N PRO A 16 0.30 13.84 -1.86
CA PRO A 16 1.69 13.77 -2.32
C PRO A 16 2.40 12.50 -1.86
N LYS A 17 2.23 12.12 -0.60
CA LYS A 17 2.86 10.90 -0.11
C LYS A 17 2.28 9.67 -0.79
N CYS A 18 0.99 9.73 -1.14
CA CYS A 18 0.36 8.64 -1.85
C CYS A 18 1.05 8.41 -3.18
N LYS A 19 1.35 9.51 -3.89
CA LYS A 19 1.99 9.41 -5.18
C LYS A 19 3.42 8.89 -5.06
N ILE A 20 4.11 9.30 -4.02
CA ILE A 20 5.46 8.82 -3.77
C ILE A 20 5.44 7.31 -3.58
N LEU A 21 4.49 6.83 -2.80
CA LEU A 21 4.42 5.41 -2.53
C LEU A 21 4.06 4.63 -3.80
N GLU A 22 3.15 5.17 -4.60
CA GLU A 22 2.80 4.53 -5.88
C GLU A 22 4.04 4.40 -6.76
N THR A 23 4.80 5.48 -6.86
CA THR A 23 6.01 5.47 -7.68
C THR A 23 6.99 4.42 -7.19
N LYS A 24 7.15 4.31 -5.89
CA LYS A 24 8.07 3.32 -5.35
C LYS A 24 7.60 1.91 -5.64
N LEU A 25 6.31 1.65 -5.52
CA LEU A 25 5.78 0.34 -5.82
C LEU A 25 6.00 -0.01 -7.29
N GLN A 26 5.70 0.94 -8.17
CA GLN A 26 5.85 0.70 -9.59
C GLN A 26 7.31 0.53 -10.00
N SER A 27 8.19 1.33 -9.41
CA SER A 27 9.61 1.25 -9.72
C SER A 27 10.23 -0.07 -9.31
N ASN A 28 9.63 -0.72 -8.33
CA ASN A 28 10.14 -1.99 -7.84
C ASN A 28 9.37 -3.18 -8.40
N GLY A 29 8.51 -2.94 -9.37
CA GLY A 29 7.80 -4.01 -10.04
C GLY A 29 6.80 -4.72 -9.15
N ILE A 30 6.26 -4.02 -8.16
CA ILE A 30 5.32 -4.60 -7.22
C ILE A 30 3.91 -4.35 -7.71
N TYR A 31 3.15 -5.43 -7.92
CA TYR A 31 1.77 -5.27 -8.33
C TYR A 31 0.92 -4.94 -7.11
N TYR A 32 0.00 -4.04 -7.29
CA TYR A 32 -0.90 -3.65 -6.22
C TYR A 32 -2.23 -3.19 -6.81
N THR A 33 -3.26 -3.26 -5.99
CA THR A 33 -4.57 -2.73 -6.33
C THR A 33 -4.72 -1.40 -5.60
N LYS A 34 -5.25 -0.40 -6.28
CA LYS A 34 -5.41 0.91 -5.68
C LYS A 34 -6.85 1.08 -5.23
N ASN A 35 -7.03 1.43 -3.97
CA ASN A 35 -8.35 1.67 -3.41
C ASN A 35 -8.42 3.13 -2.97
N THR A 36 -9.32 3.89 -3.60
CA THR A 36 -9.47 5.29 -3.28
C THR A 36 -10.78 5.59 -2.53
N SER A 37 -11.43 4.55 -2.03
CA SER A 37 -12.70 4.73 -1.34
C SER A 37 -12.47 5.24 0.08
N VAL A 38 -12.89 6.46 0.34
CA VAL A 38 -12.78 7.03 1.67
C VAL A 38 -13.62 6.24 2.65
N GLU A 39 -14.77 5.74 2.19
CA GLU A 39 -15.64 4.97 3.06
C GLU A 39 -14.96 3.71 3.56
N ASP A 40 -14.25 3.01 2.66
CA ASP A 40 -13.52 1.82 3.07
C ASP A 40 -12.46 2.16 4.10
N MET A 41 -11.78 3.27 3.88
CA MET A 41 -10.72 3.68 4.80
C MET A 41 -11.28 4.00 6.17
N GLU A 42 -12.45 4.63 6.20
CA GLU A 42 -13.08 4.96 7.48
C GLU A 42 -13.52 3.71 8.21
N GLU A 43 -14.06 2.75 7.48
CA GLU A 43 -14.49 1.50 8.10
C GLU A 43 -13.32 0.74 8.68
N LEU A 44 -12.17 0.84 8.06
CA LEU A 44 -10.97 0.16 8.54
C LEU A 44 -10.29 0.93 9.67
N GLY A 45 -10.77 2.13 9.96
CA GLY A 45 -10.23 2.90 11.07
C GLY A 45 -8.94 3.62 10.72
N PHE A 46 -8.67 3.86 9.45
CA PHE A 46 -7.45 4.56 9.06
C PHE A 46 -7.55 6.02 9.46
N THR A 47 -6.52 6.52 10.12
CA THR A 47 -6.45 7.93 10.48
C THR A 47 -5.42 8.66 9.64
N THR A 48 -4.77 7.97 8.73
CA THR A 48 -3.76 8.58 7.89
C THR A 48 -3.72 7.83 6.57
N VAL A 49 -3.25 8.50 5.54
CA VAL A 49 -3.02 7.90 4.23
C VAL A 49 -1.65 8.38 3.77
N PRO A 50 -0.98 7.62 2.92
CA PRO A 50 -1.40 6.36 2.36
C PRO A 50 -1.24 5.20 3.34
N MET A 51 -2.00 4.15 3.12
CA MET A 51 -1.83 2.92 3.87
C MET A 51 -1.64 1.80 2.87
N LEU A 52 -0.74 0.91 3.16
CA LEU A 52 -0.47 -0.22 2.27
C LEU A 52 -0.83 -1.50 2.99
N LYS A 53 -1.72 -2.27 2.39
CA LYS A 53 -2.07 -3.55 2.95
C LYS A 53 -1.23 -4.61 2.27
N VAL A 54 -0.49 -5.37 3.07
CA VAL A 54 0.32 -6.46 2.57
C VAL A 54 -0.16 -7.71 3.28
N GLU A 55 -0.86 -8.56 2.55
CA GLU A 55 -1.49 -9.73 3.12
C GLU A 55 -2.49 -9.28 4.19
N GLU A 56 -2.23 -9.51 5.44
CA GLU A 56 -3.14 -9.09 6.49
C GLU A 56 -2.60 -7.96 7.33
N SER A 57 -1.50 -7.36 6.91
CA SER A 57 -0.89 -6.28 7.66
C SER A 57 -1.15 -4.95 6.99
N TYR A 58 -1.39 -3.94 7.81
CA TYR A 58 -1.59 -2.59 7.28
C TYR A 58 -0.37 -1.75 7.67
N LEU A 59 0.28 -1.18 6.68
CA LEU A 59 1.51 -0.43 6.88
C LEU A 59 1.26 1.05 6.63
N THR A 60 1.83 1.89 7.48
CA THR A 60 1.79 3.33 7.26
C THR A 60 2.80 3.67 6.18
N PHE A 61 2.87 4.97 5.80
CA PHE A 61 3.78 5.39 4.74
C PHE A 61 5.22 4.98 5.06
N GLY A 62 5.69 5.29 6.26
CA GLY A 62 7.07 4.96 6.61
C GLY A 62 7.33 3.46 6.62
N GLU A 63 6.37 2.72 7.16
CA GLU A 63 6.51 1.27 7.22
C GLU A 63 6.49 0.67 5.83
N ALA A 64 5.65 1.23 4.95
CA ALA A 64 5.54 0.72 3.60
C ALA A 64 6.84 0.98 2.83
N VAL A 65 7.42 2.15 3.00
CA VAL A 65 8.68 2.47 2.34
C VAL A 65 9.77 1.49 2.78
N LYS A 66 9.81 1.21 4.06
CA LYS A 66 10.81 0.28 4.58
C LYS A 66 10.58 -1.12 4.01
N TRP A 67 9.32 -1.54 3.94
CA TRP A 67 8.99 -2.85 3.40
C TRP A 67 9.43 -2.97 1.94
N ILE A 68 9.21 -1.91 1.16
CA ILE A 68 9.61 -1.91 -0.24
C ILE A 68 11.13 -1.98 -0.36
N ASN A 69 11.83 -1.19 0.46
CA ASN A 69 13.28 -1.17 0.41
C ASN A 69 13.86 -2.52 0.80
N ASP A 70 13.26 -3.19 1.77
CA ASP A 70 13.74 -4.50 2.19
C ASP A 70 13.56 -5.52 1.08
N ARG A 71 12.46 -5.45 0.36
CA ARG A 71 12.26 -6.36 -0.76
C ARG A 71 13.28 -6.13 -1.84
N LYS A 72 13.55 -4.84 -2.08
CA LYS A 72 14.46 -4.50 -3.14
C LYS A 72 15.87 -4.96 -2.85
N GLY A 73 16.22 -5.05 -1.60
CA GLY A 73 17.57 -5.39 -1.21
C GLY A 73 17.97 -6.80 -1.56
N ASN A 74 17.04 -7.58 -2.02
CA ASN A 74 17.39 -8.91 -2.43
C ASN A 74 17.33 -9.05 -3.91
#